data_767d41d10ea9fb74b9702b6fb03e777d
#
_entry.id   767d41d10ea9fb74b9702b6fb03e777d
#
_cell.length_a   1.000
_cell.length_b   1.000
_cell.length_c   1.000
_cell.angle_alpha   90.00
_cell.angle_beta   90.00
_cell.angle_gamma   90.00
#
_symmetry.space_group_name_H-M   'P 1'
#
loop_
_entity.id
_entity.type
_entity.pdbx_description
1 polymer ?
#
loop_
_entity_poly.entity_id
_entity_poly.type
_entity_poly.pdbx_seq_one_letter_code
_entity_poly.pdbx_strand_id
1 'polypeptide(L)'
;MPRILSTPIAPVPTLPRAGRPRRVAADVIAAALPGPGREKLAQGEILAVTTGQQPGLFTGPLYTIYKALSCIALARRIEREQGGKVPVVPVFWVAGDDHDFAEANHAWLDRKSVV
;
A
#
# COMPACT_ATOMS: atom_id res chain seq x y z
N MET A 1 -4.02 -24.21 -22.45
CA MET A 1 -4.36 -23.78 -21.09
C MET A 1 -3.11 -23.21 -20.43
N PRO A 2 -3.11 -21.99 -19.93
CA PRO A 2 -1.97 -21.50 -19.17
C PRO A 2 -1.83 -22.33 -17.90
N ARG A 3 -0.65 -22.90 -17.66
CA ARG A 3 -0.33 -23.55 -16.39
C ARG A 3 -0.32 -22.48 -15.30
N ILE A 4 -1.29 -22.53 -14.42
CA ILE A 4 -1.19 -21.81 -13.15
C ILE A 4 -0.05 -22.47 -12.38
N LEU A 5 1.07 -21.79 -12.25
CA LEU A 5 2.15 -22.23 -11.39
C LEU A 5 1.66 -22.11 -9.96
N SER A 6 1.19 -23.20 -9.41
CA SER A 6 0.79 -23.30 -8.00
C SER A 6 1.99 -23.56 -7.10
N THR A 7 3.08 -22.81 -7.29
CA THR A 7 4.16 -22.84 -6.32
C THR A 7 3.69 -22.03 -5.10
N PRO A 8 3.48 -22.65 -3.93
CA PRO A 8 3.09 -21.91 -2.76
C PRO A 8 4.16 -20.86 -2.48
N ILE A 9 3.76 -19.61 -2.34
CA ILE A 9 4.66 -18.56 -1.87
C ILE A 9 5.02 -18.96 -0.44
N ALA A 10 6.29 -19.28 -0.21
CA ALA A 10 6.75 -19.60 1.13
C ALA A 10 6.38 -18.45 2.09
N PRO A 11 5.74 -18.74 3.22
CA PRO A 11 5.42 -17.69 4.17
C PRO A 11 6.72 -17.00 4.60
N VAL A 12 6.73 -15.67 4.58
CA VAL A 12 7.86 -14.90 5.11
C VAL A 12 7.99 -15.25 6.60
N PRO A 13 9.02 -15.99 7.00
CA PRO A 13 9.09 -16.59 8.36
C PRO A 13 9.23 -15.52 9.45
N THR A 14 9.80 -14.38 9.10
CA THR A 14 10.01 -13.27 10.03
C THR A 14 9.61 -11.96 9.39
N LEU A 15 8.95 -11.10 10.17
CA LEU A 15 8.76 -9.73 9.73
C LEU A 15 10.11 -9.01 9.59
N PRO A 16 10.29 -8.15 8.59
CA PRO A 16 11.45 -7.29 8.53
C PRO A 16 11.52 -6.47 9.82
N ARG A 17 12.73 -6.26 10.34
CA ARG A 17 12.92 -5.44 11.53
C ARG A 17 12.31 -4.06 11.28
N ALA A 18 11.31 -3.70 12.07
CA ALA A 18 10.66 -2.41 11.95
C ALA A 18 11.68 -1.27 12.11
N GLY A 19 11.57 -0.24 11.30
CA GLY A 19 12.36 0.97 11.44
C GLY A 19 12.09 1.67 12.77
N ARG A 20 12.80 2.75 13.04
CA ARG A 20 12.51 3.60 14.22
C ARG A 20 11.26 4.43 13.95
N PRO A 21 10.36 4.58 14.94
CA PRO A 21 9.23 5.50 14.83
C PRO A 21 9.71 6.92 14.52
N ARG A 22 8.95 7.65 13.74
CA ARG A 22 9.26 9.04 13.35
C ARG A 22 8.01 9.89 13.31
N ARG A 23 8.18 11.18 13.56
CA ARG A 23 7.14 12.17 13.28
C ARG A 23 7.08 12.44 11.78
N VAL A 24 5.87 12.56 11.28
CA VAL A 24 5.61 12.92 9.87
C VAL A 24 5.58 14.44 9.75
N ALA A 25 6.19 14.97 8.70
CA ALA A 25 6.20 16.41 8.45
C ALA A 25 4.77 16.92 8.14
N ALA A 26 4.49 18.16 8.53
CA ALA A 26 3.14 18.72 8.45
C ALA A 26 2.61 18.83 7.01
N ASP A 27 3.48 19.11 6.06
CA ASP A 27 3.17 19.16 4.62
C ASP A 27 2.74 17.79 4.08
N VAL A 28 3.40 16.71 4.51
CA VAL A 28 3.02 15.35 4.16
C VAL A 28 1.66 14.97 4.74
N ILE A 29 1.40 15.36 6.00
CA ILE A 29 0.09 15.14 6.62
C ILE A 29 -1.00 15.92 5.87
N ALA A 30 -0.70 17.17 5.47
CA ALA A 30 -1.64 17.99 4.73
C ALA A 30 -1.98 17.43 3.34
N ALA A 31 -1.01 16.79 2.68
CA ALA A 31 -1.20 16.15 1.39
C ALA A 31 -2.01 14.85 1.46
N ALA A 32 -2.10 14.21 2.62
CA ALA A 32 -2.88 13.00 2.79
C ALA A 32 -4.38 13.25 2.71
N LEU A 33 -5.12 12.34 2.11
CA LEU A 33 -6.58 12.41 2.05
C LEU A 33 -7.17 12.44 3.48
N PRO A 34 -8.23 13.23 3.72
CA PRO A 34 -8.92 13.28 5.00
C PRO A 34 -9.41 11.89 5.42
N GLY A 35 -9.30 11.57 6.71
CA GLY A 35 -9.79 10.30 7.25
C GLY A 35 -8.92 9.77 8.40
N PRO A 36 -9.29 8.61 8.95
CA PRO A 36 -8.63 8.04 10.14
C PRO A 36 -7.12 7.82 9.97
N GLY A 37 -6.65 7.53 8.74
CA GLY A 37 -5.23 7.37 8.44
C GLY A 37 -4.47 8.68 8.61
N ARG A 38 -5.02 9.80 8.11
CA ARG A 38 -4.43 11.13 8.28
C ARG A 38 -4.39 11.56 9.74
N GLU A 39 -5.46 11.31 10.48
CA GLU A 39 -5.50 11.59 11.91
C GLU A 39 -4.42 10.80 12.66
N LYS A 40 -4.23 9.54 12.31
CA LYS A 40 -3.21 8.68 12.89
C LYS A 40 -1.78 9.16 12.56
N LEU A 41 -1.54 9.69 11.35
CA LEU A 41 -0.26 10.31 10.97
C LEU A 41 0.10 11.52 11.85
N ALA A 42 -0.91 12.23 12.34
CA ALA A 42 -0.73 13.43 13.17
C ALA A 42 -0.48 13.13 14.67
N GLN A 43 -0.62 11.88 15.12
CA GLN A 43 -0.57 11.50 16.54
C GLN A 43 0.84 11.50 17.17
N GLY A 44 1.88 11.87 16.44
CA GLY A 44 3.24 11.92 16.96
C GLY A 44 4.19 10.99 16.22
N GLU A 45 4.96 10.17 16.96
CA GLU A 45 5.84 9.20 16.31
C GLU A 45 5.10 7.97 15.88
N ILE A 46 5.21 7.64 14.60
CA ILE A 46 4.54 6.51 13.97
C ILE A 46 5.53 5.61 13.21
N LEU A 47 5.10 4.40 12.90
CA LEU A 47 5.69 3.58 11.84
C LEU A 47 4.79 3.64 10.62
N ALA A 48 5.39 3.68 9.45
CA ALA A 48 4.64 3.60 8.20
C ALA A 48 4.98 2.32 7.44
N VAL A 49 3.96 1.68 6.89
CA VAL A 49 4.10 0.64 5.87
C VAL A 49 3.65 1.26 4.56
N THR A 50 4.54 1.33 3.59
CA THR A 50 4.28 2.03 2.34
C THR A 50 4.18 1.07 1.17
N THR A 51 3.29 1.37 0.26
CA THR A 51 3.20 0.78 -1.07
C THR A 51 2.70 1.83 -2.03
N GLY A 52 2.80 1.59 -3.32
CA GLY A 52 2.34 2.57 -4.29
C GLY A 52 2.16 1.98 -5.68
N GLN A 53 1.50 2.77 -6.50
CA GLN A 53 1.27 2.51 -7.92
C GLN A 53 1.00 3.83 -8.62
N GLN A 54 1.32 3.91 -9.91
CA GLN A 54 0.83 4.98 -10.77
C GLN A 54 -0.71 4.93 -10.87
N PRO A 55 -1.38 6.07 -11.13
CA PRO A 55 -2.82 6.09 -11.39
C PRO A 55 -3.12 5.25 -12.64
N GLY A 56 -4.24 4.54 -12.62
CA GLY A 56 -4.67 3.72 -13.73
C GLY A 56 -6.19 3.66 -13.84
N LEU A 57 -6.69 3.40 -15.04
CA LEU A 57 -8.12 3.24 -15.31
C LEU A 57 -8.68 2.11 -14.42
N PHE A 58 -9.79 2.36 -13.73
CA PHE A 58 -10.41 1.43 -12.78
C PHE A 58 -9.43 0.85 -11.74
N THR A 59 -8.54 1.68 -11.17
CA THR A 59 -7.45 1.29 -10.26
C THR A 59 -6.24 0.61 -10.92
N GLY A 60 -6.25 0.43 -12.24
CA GLY A 60 -5.20 -0.27 -12.97
C GLY A 60 -5.22 -1.79 -12.75
N PRO A 61 -4.06 -2.44 -12.79
CA PRO A 61 -3.97 -3.89 -12.64
C PRO A 61 -4.50 -4.38 -11.29
N LEU A 62 -5.06 -5.58 -11.25
CA LEU A 62 -5.60 -6.20 -10.03
C LEU A 62 -4.59 -6.24 -8.87
N TYR A 63 -3.30 -6.36 -9.17
CA TYR A 63 -2.26 -6.36 -8.13
C TYR A 63 -2.20 -5.04 -7.34
N THR A 64 -2.71 -3.93 -7.88
CA THR A 64 -2.83 -2.66 -7.14
C THR A 64 -3.69 -2.82 -5.90
N ILE A 65 -4.82 -3.52 -6.05
CA ILE A 65 -5.72 -3.84 -4.93
C ILE A 65 -5.01 -4.76 -3.93
N TYR A 66 -4.31 -5.79 -4.42
CA TYR A 66 -3.55 -6.69 -3.55
C TYR A 66 -2.42 -5.97 -2.80
N LYS A 67 -1.72 -5.03 -3.42
CA LYS A 67 -0.73 -4.18 -2.76
C LYS A 67 -1.36 -3.39 -1.61
N ALA A 68 -2.50 -2.75 -1.85
CA ALA A 68 -3.18 -1.97 -0.82
C ALA A 68 -3.62 -2.85 0.36
N LEU A 69 -4.26 -3.99 0.08
CA LEU A 69 -4.71 -4.92 1.11
C LEU A 69 -3.54 -5.52 1.90
N SER A 70 -2.45 -5.88 1.22
CA SER A 70 -1.25 -6.41 1.87
C SER A 70 -0.59 -5.36 2.77
N CYS A 71 -0.54 -4.11 2.33
CA CYS A 71 -0.04 -2.99 3.11
C CYS A 71 -0.84 -2.80 4.40
N ILE A 72 -2.17 -2.81 4.31
CA ILE A 72 -3.07 -2.72 5.46
C ILE A 72 -2.88 -3.91 6.42
N ALA A 73 -2.84 -5.13 5.87
CA ALA A 73 -2.68 -6.34 6.66
C ALA A 73 -1.35 -6.35 7.41
N LEU A 74 -0.27 -5.96 6.73
CA LEU A 74 1.07 -5.87 7.33
C LEU A 74 1.14 -4.80 8.42
N ALA A 75 0.57 -3.61 8.18
CA ALA A 75 0.53 -2.56 9.18
C ALA A 75 -0.19 -3.02 10.46
N ARG A 76 -1.36 -3.65 10.31
CA ARG A 76 -2.13 -4.20 11.43
C ARG A 76 -1.38 -5.31 12.16
N ARG A 77 -0.64 -6.15 11.44
CA ARG A 77 0.17 -7.21 12.03
C ARG A 77 1.30 -6.64 12.87
N ILE A 78 2.07 -5.68 12.34
CA ILE A 78 3.16 -5.03 13.06
C ILE A 78 2.62 -4.33 14.31
N GLU A 79 1.51 -3.61 14.20
CA GLU A 79 0.90 -2.92 15.34
C GLU A 79 0.52 -3.90 16.48
N ARG A 80 -0.07 -5.04 16.13
CA ARG A 80 -0.40 -6.09 17.10
C ARG A 80 0.83 -6.72 17.75
N GLU A 81 1.86 -7.03 16.96
CA GLU A 81 3.10 -7.64 17.46
C GLU A 81 3.87 -6.73 18.41
N GLN A 82 3.72 -5.42 18.27
CA GLN A 82 4.28 -4.42 19.19
C GLN A 82 3.41 -4.17 20.42
N GLY A 83 2.25 -4.83 20.52
CA GLY A 83 1.28 -4.57 21.61
C GLY A 83 0.65 -3.21 21.55
N GLY A 84 0.53 -2.60 20.36
CA GLY A 84 -0.09 -1.29 20.15
C GLY A 84 0.71 -0.10 20.69
N LYS A 85 1.99 -0.29 21.05
CA LYS A 85 2.82 0.77 21.65
C LYS A 85 3.09 1.95 20.71
N VAL A 86 3.16 1.68 19.41
CA VAL A 86 3.42 2.68 18.38
C VAL A 86 2.36 2.52 17.29
N PRO A 87 1.69 3.60 16.89
CA PRO A 87 0.75 3.55 15.77
C PRO A 87 1.45 3.14 14.48
N VAL A 88 0.85 2.22 13.72
CA VAL A 88 1.36 1.82 12.41
C VAL A 88 0.36 2.21 11.34
N VAL A 89 0.80 3.02 10.39
CA VAL A 89 -0.06 3.60 9.36
C VAL A 89 0.26 2.99 8.01
N PRO A 90 -0.73 2.35 7.34
CA PRO A 90 -0.57 1.97 5.95
C PRO A 90 -0.67 3.21 5.07
N VAL A 91 0.30 3.40 4.17
CA VAL A 91 0.35 4.53 3.24
C VAL A 91 0.39 4.01 1.82
N PHE A 92 -0.59 4.40 1.03
CA PHE A 92 -0.61 4.13 -0.40
C PHE A 92 -0.21 5.40 -1.15
N TRP A 93 0.91 5.33 -1.86
CA TRP A 93 1.41 6.43 -2.67
C TRP A 93 0.87 6.33 -4.09
N VAL A 94 0.22 7.39 -4.56
CA VAL A 94 -0.19 7.51 -5.96
C VAL A 94 0.89 8.29 -6.71
N ALA A 95 1.65 7.61 -7.55
CA ALA A 95 2.72 8.19 -8.37
C ALA A 95 2.12 8.88 -9.60
N GLY A 96 1.57 10.08 -9.40
CA GLY A 96 0.89 10.84 -10.45
C GLY A 96 1.83 11.53 -11.44
N ASP A 97 3.13 11.53 -11.16
CA ASP A 97 4.21 12.05 -11.99
C ASP A 97 4.82 11.00 -12.93
N ASP A 98 4.42 9.76 -12.82
CA ASP A 98 4.81 8.70 -13.73
C ASP A 98 4.06 8.82 -15.07
N HIS A 99 4.81 8.72 -16.17
CA HIS A 99 4.32 8.99 -17.52
C HIS A 99 4.08 7.73 -18.35
N ASP A 100 3.99 6.57 -17.76
CA ASP A 100 3.66 5.35 -18.51
C ASP A 100 2.15 5.30 -18.83
N PHE A 101 1.79 6.09 -19.84
CA PHE A 101 0.41 6.17 -20.29
C PHE A 101 -0.11 4.84 -20.83
N ALA A 102 0.74 4.03 -21.45
CA ALA A 102 0.35 2.74 -21.99
C ALA A 102 -0.07 1.74 -20.90
N GLU A 103 0.53 1.83 -19.71
CA GLU A 103 0.13 1.03 -18.55
C GLU A 103 -1.12 1.61 -17.86
N ALA A 104 -1.25 2.93 -17.83
CA ALA A 104 -2.29 3.62 -17.08
C ALA A 104 -3.66 3.69 -17.77
N ASN A 105 -3.69 3.65 -19.11
CA ASN A 105 -4.86 3.96 -19.92
C ASN A 105 -5.83 2.80 -20.15
N HIS A 106 -5.54 1.61 -19.64
CA HIS A 106 -6.40 0.45 -19.85
C HIS A 106 -6.53 -0.43 -18.59
N ALA A 107 -7.61 -1.18 -18.54
CA ALA A 107 -7.85 -2.21 -17.54
C ALA A 107 -8.37 -3.47 -18.20
N TRP A 108 -8.13 -4.61 -17.57
CA TRP A 108 -8.60 -5.90 -18.07
C TRP A 108 -9.87 -6.31 -17.35
N LEU A 109 -10.96 -6.44 -18.10
CA LEU A 109 -12.23 -6.98 -17.64
C LEU A 109 -12.57 -8.22 -18.44
N ASP A 110 -12.81 -9.33 -17.76
CA ASP A 110 -13.22 -10.61 -18.38
C ASP A 110 -12.39 -10.98 -19.62
N ARG A 111 -11.05 -10.95 -19.47
CA ARG A 111 -10.07 -11.23 -20.54
C ARG A 111 -10.07 -10.25 -21.72
N LYS A 112 -10.78 -9.14 -21.60
CA LYS A 112 -10.76 -8.05 -22.58
C LYS A 112 -10.17 -6.78 -21.96
N SER A 113 -9.42 -6.04 -22.75
CA SER A 113 -8.99 -4.71 -22.32
C SER A 113 -10.11 -3.70 -22.53
N VAL A 114 -10.24 -2.78 -21.59
CA VAL A 114 -11.10 -1.60 -21.73
C VAL A 114 -10.18 -0.38 -21.74
N VAL A 115 -10.32 0.41 -22.79
CA VAL A 115 -9.52 1.62 -23.05
C VAL A 115 -10.40 2.85 -22.82
#